data_bb79a0f952bd61c51d6a02f7bf6f2a36
#
_entry.id   bb79a0f952bd61c51d6a02f7bf6f2a36
#
_cell.length_a   1.000
_cell.length_b   1.000
_cell.length_c   1.000
_cell.angle_alpha   90.00
_cell.angle_beta   90.00
_cell.angle_gamma   90.00
#
_symmetry.space_group_name_H-M   'P 1'
#
loop_
_entity.id
_entity.type
_entity.pdbx_description
1 polymer ?
#
loop_
_entity_poly.entity_id
_entity_poly.type
_entity_poly.pdbx_seq_one_letter_code
_entity_poly.pdbx_strand_id
1 'polypeptide(L)'
;MPISVYDVNTFLKADATLTSIAGKVMNFFPVIGYGSETAPFVVYYYEPGTPSIESYWVRRDAVRYSIYDSDVARLFSISERFIALLGSSDQVQGTIPSSNVRILNSFLYSTNLTEPIEKEGWYLMDMDFYLISVSL
;
A
#
# COMPACT_ATOMS: atom_id res chain seq x y z
N MET A 1 9.65 -10.64 -14.32
CA MET A 1 8.78 -11.19 -13.27
C MET A 1 7.67 -10.20 -12.96
N PRO A 2 6.43 -10.66 -12.86
CA PRO A 2 5.31 -9.75 -12.59
C PRO A 2 5.48 -9.04 -11.23
N ILE A 3 5.10 -7.78 -11.19
CA ILE A 3 5.20 -6.95 -9.99
C ILE A 3 3.79 -6.76 -9.45
N SER A 4 3.49 -7.38 -8.32
CA SER A 4 2.15 -7.35 -7.70
C SER A 4 1.77 -5.98 -7.14
N VAL A 5 2.76 -5.14 -6.79
CA VAL A 5 2.49 -3.85 -6.16
C VAL A 5 1.64 -2.93 -7.05
N TYR A 6 1.82 -2.98 -8.36
CA TYR A 6 1.02 -2.14 -9.26
C TYR A 6 -0.45 -2.51 -9.24
N ASP A 7 -0.75 -3.81 -9.14
CA ASP A 7 -2.13 -4.27 -9.04
C ASP A 7 -2.75 -3.88 -7.69
N VAL A 8 -1.98 -3.95 -6.62
CA VAL A 8 -2.41 -3.51 -5.30
C VAL A 8 -2.66 -2.00 -5.28
N ASN A 9 -1.78 -1.22 -5.88
CA ASN A 9 -1.97 0.23 -5.98
C ASN A 9 -3.25 0.57 -6.76
N THR A 10 -3.50 -0.11 -7.86
CA THR A 10 -4.72 0.07 -8.65
C THR A 10 -5.97 -0.29 -7.83
N PHE A 11 -5.90 -1.38 -7.09
CA PHE A 11 -6.99 -1.82 -6.21
C PHE A 11 -7.28 -0.77 -5.14
N LEU A 12 -6.25 -0.23 -4.48
CA LEU A 12 -6.42 0.81 -3.46
C LEU A 12 -6.98 2.10 -4.06
N LYS A 13 -6.50 2.52 -5.21
CA LYS A 13 -7.01 3.73 -5.89
C LYS A 13 -8.47 3.61 -6.29
N ALA A 14 -8.92 2.41 -6.61
CA ALA A 14 -10.30 2.15 -7.03
C ALA A 14 -11.29 2.05 -5.86
N ASP A 15 -10.81 2.00 -4.64
CA ASP A 15 -11.68 1.85 -3.47
C ASP A 15 -12.45 3.14 -3.20
N ALA A 16 -13.79 3.05 -3.32
CA ALA A 16 -14.67 4.21 -3.17
C ALA A 16 -14.65 4.78 -1.74
N THR A 17 -14.53 3.91 -0.74
CA THR A 17 -14.48 4.33 0.67
C THR A 17 -13.21 5.13 0.94
N LEU A 18 -12.08 4.65 0.43
CA LEU A 18 -10.80 5.34 0.57
C LEU A 18 -10.84 6.71 -0.11
N THR A 19 -11.39 6.78 -1.32
CA THR A 19 -11.56 8.05 -2.05
C THR A 19 -12.44 9.02 -1.27
N SER A 20 -13.51 8.53 -0.66
CA SER A 20 -14.40 9.36 0.16
C SER A 20 -13.69 9.91 1.40
N ILE A 21 -12.91 9.10 2.08
CA ILE A 21 -12.15 9.52 3.26
C ILE A 21 -11.12 10.58 2.88
N ALA A 22 -10.37 10.34 1.83
CA ALA A 22 -9.30 11.23 1.37
C ALA A 22 -9.83 12.52 0.71
N GLY A 23 -11.07 12.50 0.25
CA GLY A 23 -11.67 13.61 -0.51
C GLY A 23 -11.21 13.66 -1.96
N LYS A 24 -10.44 12.70 -2.41
CA LYS A 24 -9.94 12.60 -3.80
C LYS A 24 -9.39 11.19 -4.05
N VAL A 25 -9.17 10.86 -5.31
CA VAL A 25 -8.37 9.69 -5.67
C VAL A 25 -6.91 10.04 -5.39
N MET A 26 -6.30 9.40 -4.40
CA MET A 26 -4.91 9.69 -4.03
C MET A 26 -3.95 9.22 -5.10
N ASN A 27 -2.87 9.97 -5.29
CA ASN A 27 -1.78 9.57 -6.14
C ASN A 27 -0.81 8.67 -5.36
N PHE A 28 -0.29 7.65 -6.05
CA PHE A 28 0.70 6.73 -5.52
C PHE A 28 2.00 6.95 -6.28
N PHE A 29 3.04 7.36 -5.58
CA PHE A 29 4.34 7.64 -6.18
C PHE A 29 5.38 6.61 -5.74
N PRO A 30 6.28 6.19 -6.63
CA PRO A 30 7.45 5.42 -6.19
C PRO A 30 8.32 6.27 -5.27
N VAL A 31 9.28 5.64 -4.59
CA VAL A 31 10.17 6.28 -3.60
C VAL A 31 10.73 7.63 -4.06
N ILE A 32 10.94 7.79 -5.36
CA ILE A 32 11.46 9.03 -5.92
C ILE A 32 10.34 9.73 -6.69
N GLY A 33 10.10 11.01 -6.43
CA GLY A 33 9.35 11.83 -7.34
C GLY A 33 7.95 12.29 -6.94
N TYR A 34 7.68 12.37 -5.64
CA TYR A 34 6.40 12.97 -5.22
C TYR A 34 6.41 14.50 -5.33
N GLY A 35 7.55 15.13 -5.30
CA GLY A 35 7.72 16.57 -5.59
C GLY A 35 6.75 17.49 -4.86
N SER A 36 5.98 18.25 -5.63
CA SER A 36 5.07 19.28 -5.13
C SER A 36 3.61 18.81 -5.00
N GLU A 37 3.39 17.53 -4.73
CA GLU A 37 2.04 16.97 -4.63
C GLU A 37 1.25 17.55 -3.46
N THR A 38 -0.07 17.62 -3.63
CA THR A 38 -1.00 18.07 -2.59
C THR A 38 -1.43 16.88 -1.73
N ALA A 39 -1.34 17.01 -0.42
CA ALA A 39 -1.77 15.99 0.52
C ALA A 39 -3.31 15.79 0.49
N PRO A 40 -3.84 14.59 0.76
CA PRO A 40 -3.12 13.38 1.05
C PRO A 40 -2.58 12.70 -0.21
N PHE A 41 -1.44 12.06 -0.08
CA PHE A 41 -0.86 11.25 -1.15
C PHE A 41 -0.04 10.11 -0.54
N VAL A 42 0.34 9.14 -1.37
CA VAL A 42 1.04 7.95 -0.92
C VAL A 42 2.35 7.80 -1.69
N VAL A 43 3.41 7.53 -0.97
CA VAL A 43 4.69 7.11 -1.55
C VAL A 43 4.87 5.63 -1.20
N TYR A 44 5.22 4.80 -2.16
CA TYR A 44 5.42 3.38 -1.91
C TYR A 44 6.86 2.97 -2.18
N TYR A 45 7.35 2.06 -1.37
CA TYR A 45 8.63 1.38 -1.56
C TYR A 45 8.35 -0.10 -1.67
N TYR A 46 8.76 -0.68 -2.80
CA TYR A 46 8.52 -2.09 -3.09
C TYR A 46 9.84 -2.86 -3.10
N GLU A 47 9.86 -3.93 -2.33
CA GLU A 47 11.00 -4.83 -2.26
C GLU A 47 10.55 -6.22 -2.66
N PRO A 48 10.89 -6.66 -3.90
CA PRO A 48 10.50 -7.98 -4.36
C PRO A 48 11.17 -9.07 -3.52
N GLY A 49 10.38 -10.05 -3.12
CA GLY A 49 10.89 -11.20 -2.40
C GLY A 49 11.54 -12.22 -3.33
N THR A 50 12.30 -13.11 -2.74
CA THR A 50 12.82 -14.26 -3.46
C THR A 50 11.79 -15.38 -3.47
N PRO A 51 11.70 -16.18 -4.55
CA PRO A 51 10.87 -17.37 -4.54
C PRO A 51 11.30 -18.37 -3.46
N SER A 52 10.33 -19.10 -2.93
CA SER A 52 10.61 -20.16 -1.97
C SER A 52 11.48 -21.25 -2.60
N ILE A 53 12.37 -21.83 -1.83
CA ILE A 53 13.17 -22.99 -2.27
C ILE A 53 12.25 -24.17 -2.61
N GLU A 54 11.17 -24.34 -1.85
CA GLU A 54 10.22 -25.44 -2.04
C GLU A 54 9.19 -25.15 -3.13
N SER A 55 8.94 -23.87 -3.42
CA SER A 55 7.92 -23.48 -4.38
C SER A 55 8.30 -22.13 -5.00
N TYR A 56 9.13 -22.19 -6.01
CA TYR A 56 9.71 -20.97 -6.61
C TYR A 56 8.69 -20.11 -7.35
N TRP A 57 7.45 -20.55 -7.51
CA TRP A 57 6.37 -19.73 -8.06
C TRP A 57 5.60 -18.96 -6.99
N VAL A 58 5.79 -19.30 -5.70
CA VAL A 58 5.22 -18.53 -4.59
C VAL A 58 6.26 -17.52 -4.12
N ARG A 59 5.82 -16.27 -3.99
CA ARG A 59 6.71 -15.18 -3.62
C ARG A 59 6.09 -14.32 -2.52
N ARG A 60 6.92 -13.88 -1.60
CA ARG A 60 6.55 -12.92 -0.57
C ARG A 60 7.31 -11.62 -0.83
N ASP A 61 6.58 -10.58 -1.21
CA ASP A 61 7.11 -9.25 -1.44
C ASP A 61 6.82 -8.37 -0.23
N ALA A 62 7.70 -7.41 0.03
CA ALA A 62 7.45 -6.37 1.03
C ALA A 62 7.11 -5.07 0.31
N VAL A 63 6.12 -4.35 0.84
CA VAL A 63 5.79 -3.02 0.37
C VAL A 63 5.57 -2.10 1.56
N ARG A 64 6.17 -0.92 1.51
CA ARG A 64 5.90 0.14 2.48
C ARG A 64 5.05 1.19 1.79
N TYR A 65 3.92 1.49 2.38
CA TYR A 65 3.12 2.64 1.99
C TYR A 65 3.33 3.75 3.01
N SER A 66 3.88 4.86 2.54
CA SER A 66 4.07 6.06 3.33
C SER A 66 2.98 7.04 2.96
N ILE A 67 2.04 7.25 3.87
CA ILE A 67 0.87 8.11 3.64
C ILE A 67 1.15 9.46 4.26
N TYR A 68 1.09 10.50 3.44
CA TYR A 68 1.32 11.87 3.86
C TYR A 68 0.00 12.63 3.91
N ASP A 69 -0.26 13.31 5.02
CA ASP A 69 -1.44 14.16 5.16
C ASP A 69 -1.17 15.28 6.16
N SER A 70 -1.76 16.44 5.89
CA SER A 70 -1.72 17.58 6.80
C SER A 70 -2.77 17.47 7.93
N ASP A 71 -3.75 16.59 7.78
CA ASP A 71 -4.81 16.34 8.76
C ASP A 71 -4.58 14.98 9.39
N VAL A 72 -4.17 14.97 10.66
CA VAL A 72 -3.83 13.73 11.36
C VAL A 72 -5.03 12.80 11.54
N ALA A 73 -6.22 13.35 11.77
CA ALA A 73 -7.43 12.53 11.93
C ALA A 73 -7.77 11.82 10.61
N ARG A 74 -7.67 12.54 9.49
CA ARG A 74 -7.87 11.95 8.17
C ARG A 74 -6.80 10.90 7.85
N LEU A 75 -5.55 11.16 8.24
CA LEU A 75 -4.45 10.21 8.07
C LEU A 75 -4.75 8.90 8.80
N PHE A 76 -5.23 8.95 10.04
CA PHE A 76 -5.62 7.75 10.77
C PHE A 76 -6.76 7.00 10.08
N SER A 77 -7.76 7.71 9.58
CA SER A 77 -8.87 7.08 8.86
C SER A 77 -8.43 6.41 7.57
N ILE A 78 -7.52 7.04 6.82
CA ILE A 78 -6.92 6.46 5.62
C ILE A 78 -6.13 5.19 5.99
N SER A 79 -5.33 5.27 7.05
CA SER A 79 -4.51 4.14 7.51
C SER A 79 -5.39 2.96 7.94
N GLU A 80 -6.47 3.21 8.67
CA GLU A 80 -7.42 2.17 9.04
C GLU A 80 -8.06 1.50 7.83
N ARG A 81 -8.35 2.28 6.78
CA ARG A 81 -8.91 1.71 5.56
C ARG A 81 -7.89 0.84 4.82
N PHE A 82 -6.62 1.24 4.79
CA PHE A 82 -5.55 0.40 4.26
C PHE A 82 -5.48 -0.93 5.01
N ILE A 83 -5.57 -0.90 6.34
CA ILE A 83 -5.57 -2.11 7.15
C ILE A 83 -6.79 -2.97 6.83
N ALA A 84 -7.95 -2.37 6.70
CA ALA A 84 -9.18 -3.11 6.37
C ALA A 84 -9.08 -3.80 5.01
N LEU A 85 -8.42 -3.17 4.04
CA LEU A 85 -8.27 -3.73 2.69
C LEU A 85 -7.13 -4.74 2.57
N LEU A 86 -6.03 -4.53 3.28
CA LEU A 86 -4.79 -5.31 3.08
C LEU A 86 -4.29 -6.00 4.34
N GLY A 87 -4.76 -5.61 5.51
CA GLY A 87 -4.19 -6.07 6.77
C GLY A 87 -4.65 -7.44 7.25
N SER A 88 -5.72 -7.97 6.66
CA SER A 88 -6.28 -9.26 7.04
C SER A 88 -6.11 -10.26 5.92
N SER A 89 -5.47 -11.37 6.23
CA SER A 89 -5.15 -12.41 5.25
C SER A 89 -6.38 -12.99 4.55
N ASP A 90 -7.52 -13.00 5.20
CA ASP A 90 -8.72 -13.63 4.65
C ASP A 90 -9.46 -12.76 3.63
N GLN A 91 -9.12 -11.48 3.55
CA GLN A 91 -9.89 -10.52 2.78
C GLN A 91 -9.39 -10.31 1.36
N VAL A 92 -8.12 -10.59 1.10
CA VAL A 92 -7.52 -10.27 -0.20
C VAL A 92 -7.45 -11.43 -1.17
N GLN A 93 -7.65 -12.66 -0.70
CA GLN A 93 -7.55 -13.82 -1.58
C GLN A 93 -8.59 -13.73 -2.71
N GLY A 94 -8.10 -13.58 -3.93
CA GLY A 94 -8.93 -13.48 -5.12
C GLY A 94 -9.70 -12.17 -5.30
N THR A 95 -9.49 -11.17 -4.42
CA THR A 95 -10.21 -9.89 -4.50
C THR A 95 -9.43 -8.83 -5.25
N ILE A 96 -8.11 -8.93 -5.30
CA ILE A 96 -7.26 -7.98 -6.01
C ILE A 96 -7.06 -8.49 -7.45
N PRO A 97 -7.60 -7.77 -8.46
CA PRO A 97 -7.44 -8.19 -9.85
C PRO A 97 -5.99 -8.12 -10.30
N SER A 98 -5.51 -9.18 -10.94
CA SER A 98 -4.22 -9.20 -11.60
C SER A 98 -4.25 -10.18 -12.74
N SER A 99 -3.60 -9.83 -13.86
CA SER A 99 -3.50 -10.70 -15.03
C SER A 99 -2.27 -11.60 -15.00
N ASN A 100 -1.27 -11.29 -14.18
CA ASN A 100 0.03 -11.95 -14.20
C ASN A 100 0.31 -12.79 -12.96
N VAL A 101 -0.30 -12.43 -11.86
CA VAL A 101 -0.11 -13.12 -10.57
C VAL A 101 -1.47 -13.27 -9.90
N ARG A 102 -1.56 -14.23 -9.00
CA ARG A 102 -2.68 -14.31 -8.07
C ARG A 102 -2.16 -13.88 -6.71
N ILE A 103 -2.75 -12.82 -6.17
CA ILE A 103 -2.41 -12.36 -4.82
C ILE A 103 -3.23 -13.21 -3.84
N LEU A 104 -2.53 -14.07 -3.10
CA LEU A 104 -3.15 -14.98 -2.16
C LEU A 104 -3.47 -14.31 -0.84
N ASN A 105 -2.59 -13.40 -0.41
CA ASN A 105 -2.63 -12.87 0.93
C ASN A 105 -1.89 -11.56 1.02
N SER A 106 -2.32 -10.72 1.95
CA SER A 106 -1.51 -9.59 2.40
C SER A 106 -1.72 -9.41 3.89
N PHE A 107 -0.71 -8.91 4.59
CA PHE A 107 -0.83 -8.63 6.01
C PHE A 107 0.11 -7.52 6.42
N LEU A 108 -0.35 -6.75 7.41
CA LEU A 108 0.41 -5.67 8.02
C LEU A 108 1.38 -6.26 9.04
N TYR A 109 2.65 -5.85 8.99
CA TYR A 109 3.60 -6.25 10.02
C TYR A 109 4.21 -5.09 10.81
N SER A 110 4.02 -3.85 10.35
CA SER A 110 4.54 -2.68 11.07
C SER A 110 3.79 -1.41 10.68
N THR A 111 3.55 -0.54 11.68
CA THR A 111 3.07 0.82 11.46
C THR A 111 3.92 1.79 12.27
N ASN A 112 4.13 2.99 11.75
CA ASN A 112 4.85 4.04 12.46
C ASN A 112 4.34 5.41 12.03
N LEU A 113 3.86 6.19 13.00
CA LEU A 113 3.45 7.56 12.79
C LEU A 113 4.63 8.48 13.10
N THR A 114 4.96 9.32 12.16
CA THR A 114 6.01 10.32 12.30
C THR A 114 5.39 11.70 12.45
N GLU A 115 5.96 12.50 13.33
CA GLU A 115 5.55 13.90 13.55
C GLU A 115 5.69 14.72 12.27
N PRO A 116 5.02 15.90 12.21
CA PRO A 116 5.02 16.69 10.99
C PRO A 116 6.42 17.02 10.50
N ILE A 117 6.59 16.97 9.20
CA ILE A 117 7.77 17.50 8.54
C ILE A 117 7.64 19.01 8.61
N GLU A 118 8.53 19.68 9.35
CA GLU A 118 8.42 21.10 9.67
C GLU A 118 8.15 22.00 8.46
N LYS A 119 8.75 21.65 7.33
CA LYS A 119 8.71 22.48 6.13
C LYS A 119 7.38 22.43 5.40
N GLU A 120 6.70 21.28 5.40
CA GLU A 120 5.47 21.03 4.66
C GLU A 120 4.24 20.93 5.55
N GLY A 121 4.42 20.75 6.85
CA GLY A 121 3.31 20.55 7.78
C GLY A 121 2.58 19.23 7.61
N TRP A 122 3.23 18.21 7.09
CA TRP A 122 2.64 16.90 6.87
C TRP A 122 2.99 15.93 7.99
N TYR A 123 2.00 15.13 8.36
CA TYR A 123 2.21 13.92 9.12
C TYR A 123 2.48 12.77 8.17
N LEU A 124 3.24 11.79 8.63
CA LEU A 124 3.62 10.63 7.84
C LEU A 124 3.24 9.35 8.59
N MET A 125 2.48 8.48 7.94
CA MET A 125 2.21 7.14 8.44
C MET A 125 2.90 6.12 7.53
N ASP A 126 3.92 5.45 8.05
CA ASP A 126 4.55 4.32 7.38
C ASP A 126 3.82 3.03 7.73
N MET A 127 3.40 2.29 6.72
CA MET A 127 2.73 1.00 6.89
C MET A 127 3.45 -0.03 6.04
N ASP A 128 3.95 -1.06 6.70
CA ASP A 128 4.69 -2.14 6.06
C ASP A 128 3.81 -3.37 5.91
N PHE A 129 3.67 -3.84 4.67
CA PHE A 129 2.87 -5.03 4.34
C PHE A 129 3.74 -6.07 3.66
N TYR A 130 3.38 -7.34 3.88
CA TYR A 130 3.82 -8.44 3.03
C TYR A 130 2.72 -8.80 2.06
N LEU A 131 3.09 -9.04 0.81
CA LEU A 131 2.20 -9.51 -0.24
C LEU A 131 2.64 -10.90 -0.66
N ILE A 132 1.76 -11.87 -0.55
CA ILE A 132 2.05 -13.24 -0.96
C ILE A 132 1.31 -13.51 -2.25
N SER A 133 2.05 -13.88 -3.29
CA SER A 133 1.49 -14.09 -4.61
C SER A 133 2.06 -15.34 -5.27
N VAL A 134 1.32 -15.87 -6.25
CA VAL A 134 1.79 -16.95 -7.11
C VAL A 134 1.74 -16.48 -8.55
N SER A 135 2.68 -16.93 -9.36
CA SER A 135 2.66 -16.66 -10.80
C SER A 135 1.55 -17.43 -11.47
N LEU A 136 0.88 -16.80 -12.40
CA LEU A 136 -0.13 -17.44 -13.23
C LEU A 136 0.48 -18.10 -14.45
#